data_f5c333e8b23a48e0085a9af27b067479
#
_entry.id   f5c333e8b23a48e0085a9af27b067479
#
_cell.length_a   1.000
_cell.length_b   1.000
_cell.length_c   1.000
_cell.angle_alpha   90.00
_cell.angle_beta   90.00
_cell.angle_gamma   90.00
#
_symmetry.space_group_name_H-M   'P 1'
#
loop_
_entity.id
_entity.type
_entity.pdbx_description
1 polymer ?
#
loop_
_entity_poly.entity_id
_entity_poly.type
_entity_poly.pdbx_seq_one_letter_code
_entity_poly.pdbx_strand_id
1 'polypeptide(L)'
;MKVAIITDQHFGARNDSIAFLDFFQKFYDNTFFTVLDDSDISTVLILGDTFDRRKYVNFYALQRAKEMFFDKLRDRDIQVHMLAGNHDTYYKNTNDVNSPDLLLKEYDNINVIDSPTTIQVDGVDICMMPWICPDNYQASLDMLKNTNAEICMGHFEISGFAMYRGMQSNEGLEKNLFDKFDLVFSGHYHHRNNDGHIFYLGNPYELTWQDYNDPRGFHLFDCETRELQFIQNNYRMFERIEYNDKDSEPLDLDTLDLKDMYIKLVVVNKTDFYKFDKFISKLYNKGCHEIKIIEDMSEFNDGEIGEEINLEDTLSVLSHYIDSIETDVDKEHVKTYMRTLYTEAVNIEV
;
A
#
# COMPACT_ATOMS: atom_id res chain seq x y z
N MET A 1 8.52 19.34 -17.46
CA MET A 1 9.42 18.81 -16.40
C MET A 1 8.77 17.57 -15.75
N LYS A 2 9.59 16.59 -15.37
CA LYS A 2 9.10 15.39 -14.68
C LYS A 2 9.13 15.59 -13.17
N VAL A 3 8.12 15.06 -12.48
CA VAL A 3 8.03 14.97 -11.01
C VAL A 3 7.90 13.51 -10.60
N ALA A 4 8.39 13.17 -9.42
CA ALA A 4 8.14 11.84 -8.87
C ALA A 4 6.90 11.89 -7.95
N ILE A 5 6.05 10.87 -8.05
CA ILE A 5 4.86 10.71 -7.21
C ILE A 5 4.98 9.40 -6.45
N ILE A 6 4.89 9.47 -5.14
CA ILE A 6 4.89 8.33 -4.23
C ILE A 6 3.78 8.49 -3.20
N THR A 7 3.25 7.40 -2.68
CA THR A 7 2.15 7.43 -1.70
C THR A 7 2.18 6.19 -0.81
N ASP A 8 1.46 6.22 0.31
CA ASP A 8 1.23 5.07 1.19
C ASP A 8 2.54 4.39 1.63
N GLN A 9 3.48 5.22 2.14
CA GLN A 9 4.82 4.75 2.54
C GLN A 9 4.80 3.98 3.86
N HIS A 10 3.86 4.29 4.76
CA HIS A 10 3.63 3.60 6.04
C HIS A 10 4.91 3.33 6.83
N PHE A 11 5.76 4.35 7.04
CA PHE A 11 6.91 4.20 7.93
C PHE A 11 6.45 3.79 9.33
N GLY A 12 7.00 2.69 9.84
CA GLY A 12 6.57 2.05 11.09
C GLY A 12 5.57 0.90 10.90
N ALA A 13 5.32 0.48 9.67
CA ALA A 13 4.46 -0.67 9.36
C ALA A 13 4.86 -1.94 10.12
N ARG A 14 3.90 -2.84 10.33
CA ARG A 14 4.10 -4.14 10.99
C ARG A 14 4.72 -4.02 12.39
N ASN A 15 4.16 -3.12 13.21
CA ASN A 15 4.62 -2.84 14.57
C ASN A 15 6.08 -2.37 14.63
N ASP A 16 6.44 -1.42 13.77
CA ASP A 16 7.78 -0.85 13.68
C ASP A 16 8.87 -1.89 13.37
N SER A 17 8.53 -2.89 12.56
CA SER A 17 9.43 -3.99 12.23
C SER A 17 10.71 -3.51 11.58
N ILE A 18 11.84 -3.85 12.18
CA ILE A 18 13.17 -3.52 11.64
C ILE A 18 13.40 -4.18 10.28
N ALA A 19 12.91 -5.41 10.08
CA ALA A 19 13.02 -6.10 8.81
C ALA A 19 12.30 -5.33 7.68
N PHE A 20 11.13 -4.73 7.97
CA PHE A 20 10.42 -3.89 7.01
C PHE A 20 11.17 -2.58 6.74
N LEU A 21 11.69 -1.92 7.77
CA LEU A 21 12.48 -0.70 7.60
C LEU A 21 13.75 -0.95 6.75
N ASP A 22 14.43 -2.08 6.96
CA ASP A 22 15.61 -2.47 6.17
C ASP A 22 15.24 -2.78 4.71
N PHE A 23 14.06 -3.37 4.49
CA PHE A 23 13.53 -3.62 3.17
C PHE A 23 13.16 -2.32 2.44
N PHE A 24 12.49 -1.39 3.13
CA PHE A 24 12.19 -0.05 2.59
C PHE A 24 13.47 0.69 2.21
N GLN A 25 14.49 0.63 3.05
CA GLN A 25 15.78 1.24 2.74
C GLN A 25 16.40 0.68 1.46
N LYS A 26 16.35 -0.63 1.23
CA LYS A 26 16.85 -1.22 -0.04
C LYS A 26 16.14 -0.61 -1.27
N PHE A 27 14.82 -0.42 -1.20
CA PHE A 27 14.05 0.23 -2.26
C PHE A 27 14.49 1.68 -2.47
N TYR A 28 14.58 2.47 -1.40
CA TYR A 28 14.98 3.88 -1.52
C TYR A 28 16.39 4.02 -2.07
N ASP A 29 17.34 3.25 -1.54
CA ASP A 29 18.76 3.35 -1.94
C ASP A 29 19.01 2.92 -3.37
N ASN A 30 18.38 1.84 -3.83
CA ASN A 30 18.74 1.20 -5.07
C ASN A 30 17.73 1.41 -6.22
N THR A 31 16.54 1.94 -5.93
CA THR A 31 15.53 2.20 -6.95
C THR A 31 15.09 3.65 -6.94
N PHE A 32 14.51 4.13 -5.84
CA PHE A 32 13.90 5.45 -5.81
C PHE A 32 14.90 6.57 -6.09
N PHE A 33 15.93 6.71 -5.26
CA PHE A 33 16.91 7.79 -5.41
C PHE A 33 17.75 7.64 -6.66
N THR A 34 18.09 6.41 -7.08
CA THR A 34 18.79 6.17 -8.35
C THR A 34 17.99 6.73 -9.53
N VAL A 35 16.69 6.47 -9.59
CA VAL A 35 15.83 6.99 -10.67
C VAL A 35 15.67 8.50 -10.59
N LEU A 36 15.57 9.08 -9.38
CA LEU A 36 15.50 10.53 -9.20
C LEU A 36 16.77 11.21 -9.74
N ASP A 37 17.93 10.69 -9.37
CA ASP A 37 19.23 11.20 -9.80
C ASP A 37 19.42 11.06 -11.33
N ASP A 38 19.06 9.89 -11.91
CA ASP A 38 19.17 9.63 -13.35
C ASP A 38 18.18 10.45 -14.20
N SER A 39 17.05 10.85 -13.62
CA SER A 39 15.99 11.60 -14.31
C SER A 39 15.99 13.09 -14.01
N ASP A 40 16.94 13.59 -13.23
CA ASP A 40 17.08 15.00 -12.81
C ASP A 40 15.79 15.55 -12.17
N ILE A 41 15.21 14.75 -11.27
CA ILE A 41 13.97 15.08 -10.58
C ILE A 41 14.26 16.09 -9.46
N SER A 42 13.59 17.24 -9.51
CA SER A 42 13.69 18.30 -8.51
C SER A 42 12.45 18.44 -7.63
N THR A 43 11.39 17.71 -7.90
CA THR A 43 10.13 17.77 -7.15
C THR A 43 9.56 16.40 -6.91
N VAL A 44 9.16 16.13 -5.65
CA VAL A 44 8.48 14.91 -5.23
C VAL A 44 7.12 15.26 -4.65
N LEU A 45 6.08 14.56 -5.10
CA LEU A 45 4.72 14.68 -4.60
C LEU A 45 4.39 13.43 -3.79
N ILE A 46 3.99 13.60 -2.52
CA ILE A 46 3.62 12.51 -1.62
C ILE A 46 2.11 12.59 -1.37
N LEU A 47 1.38 11.56 -1.79
CA LEU A 47 -0.07 11.59 -1.75
C LEU A 47 -0.68 10.99 -0.46
N GLY A 48 0.00 11.15 0.68
CA GLY A 48 -0.49 10.78 2.00
C GLY A 48 -0.02 9.42 2.50
N ASP A 49 -0.43 9.10 3.72
CA ASP A 49 -0.09 7.89 4.49
C ASP A 49 1.42 7.64 4.55
N THR A 50 2.12 8.67 5.03
CA THR A 50 3.57 8.61 5.21
C THR A 50 3.95 7.77 6.41
N PHE A 51 3.24 7.91 7.53
CA PHE A 51 3.43 7.12 8.74
C PHE A 51 2.28 6.12 8.92
N ASP A 52 2.60 4.95 9.51
CA ASP A 52 1.64 3.84 9.61
C ASP A 52 0.54 4.08 10.64
N ARG A 53 0.83 4.83 11.71
CA ARG A 53 -0.09 4.96 12.85
C ARG A 53 -0.49 6.38 13.16
N ARG A 54 -1.79 6.57 13.44
CA ARG A 54 -2.40 7.87 13.73
C ARG A 54 -1.91 8.53 15.01
N LYS A 55 -1.76 7.76 16.11
CA LYS A 55 -1.64 8.33 17.45
C LYS A 55 -0.22 8.47 17.95
N TYR A 56 0.71 7.75 17.38
CA TYR A 56 2.11 7.81 17.77
C TYR A 56 3.02 7.32 16.65
N VAL A 57 4.24 7.78 16.65
CA VAL A 57 5.31 7.32 15.76
C VAL A 57 6.46 6.84 16.64
N ASN A 58 6.95 5.64 16.39
CA ASN A 58 8.10 5.09 17.08
C ASN A 58 9.35 5.91 16.74
N PHE A 59 10.13 6.30 17.74
CA PHE A 59 11.31 7.14 17.54
C PHE A 59 12.36 6.50 16.63
N TYR A 60 12.54 5.19 16.70
CA TYR A 60 13.48 4.50 15.81
C TYR A 60 12.96 4.47 14.36
N ALA A 61 11.67 4.19 14.16
CA ALA A 61 11.07 4.24 12.83
C ALA A 61 11.12 5.66 12.24
N LEU A 62 10.89 6.69 13.06
CA LEU A 62 11.03 8.09 12.65
C LEU A 62 12.46 8.43 12.25
N GLN A 63 13.45 8.04 13.06
CA GLN A 63 14.86 8.26 12.74
C GLN A 63 15.22 7.59 11.41
N ARG A 64 14.84 6.34 11.23
CA ARG A 64 15.09 5.60 9.99
C ARG A 64 14.41 6.23 8.78
N ALA A 65 13.16 6.69 8.92
CA ALA A 65 12.45 7.41 7.86
C ALA A 65 13.18 8.70 7.46
N LYS A 66 13.67 9.47 8.45
CA LYS A 66 14.47 10.67 8.19
C LYS A 66 15.75 10.31 7.44
N GLU A 67 16.55 9.39 7.94
CA GLU A 67 17.84 8.99 7.35
C GLU A 67 17.70 8.38 5.94
N MET A 68 16.68 7.51 5.73
CA MET A 68 16.54 6.80 4.46
C MET A 68 15.81 7.60 3.38
N PHE A 69 15.02 8.62 3.75
CA PHE A 69 14.16 9.32 2.80
C PHE A 69 14.27 10.86 2.92
N PHE A 70 13.86 11.48 4.02
CA PHE A 70 13.73 12.94 4.11
C PHE A 70 15.06 13.67 4.05
N ASP A 71 16.09 13.21 4.76
CA ASP A 71 17.44 13.78 4.71
C ASP A 71 18.02 13.70 3.30
N LYS A 72 17.79 12.59 2.60
CA LYS A 72 18.27 12.41 1.23
C LYS A 72 17.58 13.32 0.21
N LEU A 73 16.30 13.65 0.44
CA LEU A 73 15.58 14.62 -0.38
C LEU A 73 16.10 16.04 -0.12
N ARG A 74 16.31 16.41 1.15
CA ARG A 74 16.92 17.70 1.52
C ARG A 74 18.31 17.84 0.94
N ASP A 75 19.16 16.84 1.09
CA ASP A 75 20.56 16.86 0.65
C ASP A 75 20.71 16.95 -0.88
N ARG A 76 19.62 16.72 -1.63
CA ARG A 76 19.50 16.87 -3.10
C ARG A 76 18.76 18.13 -3.52
N ASP A 77 18.40 19.02 -2.58
CA ASP A 77 17.59 20.22 -2.84
C ASP A 77 16.24 19.91 -3.53
N ILE A 78 15.68 18.69 -3.31
CA ILE A 78 14.41 18.28 -3.90
C ILE A 78 13.27 18.91 -3.10
N GLN A 79 12.38 19.63 -3.80
CA GLN A 79 11.16 20.17 -3.21
C GLN A 79 10.11 19.07 -3.01
N VAL A 80 9.45 19.07 -1.88
CA VAL A 80 8.43 18.07 -1.54
C VAL A 80 7.10 18.75 -1.24
N HIS A 81 6.04 18.32 -1.91
CA HIS A 81 4.68 18.63 -1.52
C HIS A 81 4.02 17.35 -1.01
N MET A 82 3.54 17.39 0.21
CA MET A 82 3.09 16.20 0.94
C MET A 82 1.68 16.40 1.45
N LEU A 83 0.77 15.52 1.06
CA LEU A 83 -0.59 15.45 1.60
C LEU A 83 -0.60 14.74 2.96
N ALA A 84 -1.45 15.21 3.86
CA ALA A 84 -1.83 14.42 5.03
C ALA A 84 -2.84 13.34 4.61
N GLY A 85 -2.49 12.06 4.79
CA GLY A 85 -3.37 10.92 4.58
C GLY A 85 -4.17 10.55 5.84
N ASN A 86 -5.02 9.54 5.76
CA ASN A 86 -5.84 9.14 6.91
C ASN A 86 -5.03 8.50 8.05
N HIS A 87 -3.88 7.87 7.78
CA HIS A 87 -2.96 7.36 8.80
C HIS A 87 -2.09 8.45 9.40
N ASP A 88 -1.92 9.58 8.72
CA ASP A 88 -1.12 10.69 9.23
C ASP A 88 -1.84 11.56 10.26
N THR A 89 -3.19 11.52 10.30
CA THR A 89 -4.01 12.39 11.17
C THR A 89 -4.34 11.75 12.50
N TYR A 90 -4.20 12.47 13.60
CA TYR A 90 -4.53 11.96 14.95
C TYR A 90 -6.03 11.71 15.11
N TYR A 91 -6.87 12.67 14.70
CA TYR A 91 -8.31 12.57 14.78
C TYR A 91 -8.90 12.09 13.44
N LYS A 92 -10.02 11.34 13.50
CA LYS A 92 -10.73 10.89 12.29
C LYS A 92 -11.56 12.00 11.62
N ASN A 93 -11.83 13.09 12.33
CA ASN A 93 -12.73 14.16 11.89
C ASN A 93 -12.06 15.46 11.49
N THR A 94 -10.75 15.63 11.71
CA THR A 94 -9.98 16.82 11.33
C THR A 94 -8.54 16.45 11.00
N ASN A 95 -7.89 17.21 10.12
CA ASN A 95 -6.48 17.09 9.76
C ASN A 95 -5.56 18.03 10.55
N ASP A 96 -6.09 18.83 11.48
CA ASP A 96 -5.33 19.86 12.25
C ASP A 96 -4.12 19.30 12.98
N VAL A 97 -4.22 18.07 13.47
CA VAL A 97 -3.11 17.40 14.16
C VAL A 97 -2.67 16.23 13.30
N ASN A 98 -1.58 16.40 12.57
CA ASN A 98 -1.03 15.39 11.69
C ASN A 98 0.47 15.18 11.92
N SER A 99 0.93 13.97 11.68
CA SER A 99 2.32 13.57 11.91
C SER A 99 3.33 14.27 10.98
N PRO A 100 3.07 14.46 9.67
CA PRO A 100 4.00 15.22 8.82
C PRO A 100 4.27 16.64 9.32
N ASP A 101 3.22 17.42 9.61
CA ASP A 101 3.40 18.79 10.10
C ASP A 101 4.14 18.82 11.44
N LEU A 102 3.90 17.88 12.34
CA LEU A 102 4.54 17.86 13.66
C LEU A 102 6.00 17.39 13.62
N LEU A 103 6.33 16.41 12.75
CA LEU A 103 7.59 15.67 12.80
C LEU A 103 8.61 16.09 11.75
N LEU A 104 8.19 16.88 10.74
CA LEU A 104 9.05 17.25 9.62
C LEU A 104 9.28 18.77 9.49
N LYS A 105 8.94 19.55 10.51
CA LYS A 105 9.10 21.02 10.51
C LYS A 105 10.53 21.51 10.33
N GLU A 106 11.54 20.70 10.61
CA GLU A 106 12.94 21.06 10.38
C GLU A 106 13.37 21.04 8.92
N TYR A 107 12.52 20.52 8.01
CA TYR A 107 12.81 20.44 6.58
C TYR A 107 12.19 21.60 5.83
N ASP A 108 12.97 22.60 5.47
CA ASP A 108 12.51 23.79 4.75
C ASP A 108 12.07 23.49 3.30
N ASN A 109 12.47 22.33 2.76
CA ASN A 109 12.11 21.85 1.44
C ASN A 109 10.80 21.03 1.42
N ILE A 110 10.13 20.86 2.56
CA ILE A 110 8.87 20.09 2.66
C ILE A 110 7.70 21.04 2.92
N ASN A 111 6.74 21.02 2.04
CA ASN A 111 5.45 21.69 2.18
C ASN A 111 4.36 20.66 2.50
N VAL A 112 3.90 20.64 3.76
CA VAL A 112 2.80 19.78 4.21
C VAL A 112 1.47 20.43 3.88
N ILE A 113 0.58 19.66 3.26
CA ILE A 113 -0.74 20.09 2.80
C ILE A 113 -1.80 19.30 3.58
N ASP A 114 -2.44 19.95 4.54
CA ASP A 114 -3.48 19.41 5.42
C ASP A 114 -4.89 19.93 5.09
N SER A 115 -4.98 20.87 4.15
CA SER A 115 -6.22 21.48 3.68
C SER A 115 -6.24 21.55 2.14
N PRO A 116 -7.43 21.54 1.50
CA PRO A 116 -7.55 21.64 0.04
C PRO A 116 -6.89 22.89 -0.49
N THR A 117 -5.97 22.73 -1.44
CA THR A 117 -5.24 23.87 -2.03
C THR A 117 -4.83 23.59 -3.48
N THR A 118 -4.40 24.63 -4.20
CA THR A 118 -3.76 24.51 -5.50
C THR A 118 -2.29 24.87 -5.36
N ILE A 119 -1.42 24.01 -5.83
CA ILE A 119 0.00 24.29 -5.98
C ILE A 119 0.35 24.47 -7.45
N GLN A 120 1.45 25.15 -7.71
CA GLN A 120 2.00 25.26 -9.05
C GLN A 120 3.30 24.49 -9.16
N VAL A 121 3.38 23.57 -10.09
CA VAL A 121 4.58 22.77 -10.37
C VAL A 121 4.89 22.91 -11.86
N ASP A 122 6.07 23.48 -12.16
CA ASP A 122 6.50 23.72 -13.56
C ASP A 122 5.46 24.47 -14.41
N GLY A 123 4.80 25.46 -13.81
CA GLY A 123 3.77 26.25 -14.48
C GLY A 123 2.41 25.57 -14.63
N VAL A 124 2.27 24.35 -14.13
CA VAL A 124 1.02 23.59 -14.14
C VAL A 124 0.35 23.68 -12.77
N ASP A 125 -0.91 24.10 -12.75
CA ASP A 125 -1.72 24.14 -11.54
C ASP A 125 -2.23 22.75 -11.22
N ILE A 126 -1.96 22.27 -9.99
CA ILE A 126 -2.38 20.97 -9.48
C ILE A 126 -3.27 21.19 -8.26
N CYS A 127 -4.48 20.67 -8.29
CA CYS A 127 -5.37 20.64 -7.14
C CYS A 127 -4.94 19.54 -6.19
N MET A 128 -4.46 19.92 -5.00
CA MET A 128 -3.97 19.00 -3.97
C MET A 128 -5.02 18.85 -2.87
N MET A 129 -5.44 17.61 -2.64
CA MET A 129 -6.52 17.27 -1.73
C MET A 129 -6.03 16.29 -0.67
N PRO A 130 -5.82 16.73 0.59
CA PRO A 130 -5.50 15.80 1.68
C PRO A 130 -6.69 14.89 1.99
N TRP A 131 -6.52 14.00 2.96
CA TRP A 131 -7.63 13.17 3.45
C TRP A 131 -8.87 13.99 3.73
N ILE A 132 -9.98 13.61 3.09
CA ILE A 132 -11.27 14.30 3.26
C ILE A 132 -11.96 13.73 4.49
N CYS A 133 -12.14 14.59 5.48
CA CYS A 133 -12.77 14.28 6.76
C CYS A 133 -13.96 15.22 7.01
N PRO A 134 -14.78 14.98 8.05
CA PRO A 134 -15.96 15.82 8.32
C PRO A 134 -15.68 17.32 8.40
N ASP A 135 -14.53 17.72 8.93
CA ASP A 135 -14.19 19.13 9.13
C ASP A 135 -13.89 19.86 7.81
N ASN A 136 -13.18 19.21 6.88
CA ASN A 136 -12.81 19.80 5.59
C ASN A 136 -13.75 19.42 4.43
N TYR A 137 -14.80 18.62 4.68
CA TYR A 137 -15.64 18.03 3.64
C TYR A 137 -16.22 19.07 2.68
N GLN A 138 -16.86 20.14 3.22
CA GLN A 138 -17.47 21.16 2.38
C GLN A 138 -16.41 21.96 1.59
N ALA A 139 -15.31 22.32 2.24
CA ALA A 139 -14.21 23.02 1.58
C ALA A 139 -13.60 22.18 0.45
N SER A 140 -13.49 20.87 0.66
CA SER A 140 -13.02 19.91 -0.34
C SER A 140 -13.94 19.85 -1.55
N LEU A 141 -15.25 19.72 -1.34
CA LEU A 141 -16.23 19.73 -2.44
C LEU A 141 -16.23 21.05 -3.21
N ASP A 142 -16.13 22.17 -2.49
CA ASP A 142 -16.09 23.49 -3.10
C ASP A 142 -14.80 23.67 -3.93
N MET A 143 -13.66 23.16 -3.45
CA MET A 143 -12.40 23.17 -4.19
C MET A 143 -12.49 22.30 -5.45
N LEU A 144 -12.95 21.05 -5.35
CA LEU A 144 -13.15 20.15 -6.48
C LEU A 144 -14.03 20.80 -7.55
N LYS A 145 -15.06 21.50 -7.15
CA LYS A 145 -16.00 22.16 -8.06
C LYS A 145 -15.45 23.42 -8.72
N ASN A 146 -14.71 24.27 -7.99
CA ASN A 146 -14.41 25.63 -8.38
C ASN A 146 -12.97 25.86 -8.87
N THR A 147 -12.02 24.93 -8.60
CA THR A 147 -10.63 25.07 -9.09
C THR A 147 -10.56 25.12 -10.61
N ASN A 148 -9.55 25.83 -11.12
CA ASN A 148 -9.23 25.84 -12.57
C ASN A 148 -8.13 24.82 -12.91
N ALA A 149 -7.60 24.10 -11.93
CA ALA A 149 -6.60 23.07 -12.18
C ALA A 149 -7.19 21.94 -13.03
N GLU A 150 -6.41 21.47 -14.02
CA GLU A 150 -6.76 20.35 -14.88
C GLU A 150 -6.35 19.00 -14.29
N ILE A 151 -5.45 19.01 -13.28
CA ILE A 151 -4.97 17.83 -12.58
C ILE A 151 -5.41 17.90 -11.13
N CYS A 152 -5.90 16.78 -10.61
CA CYS A 152 -6.20 16.62 -9.19
C CYS A 152 -5.35 15.49 -8.61
N MET A 153 -4.71 15.74 -7.47
CA MET A 153 -3.97 14.73 -6.72
C MET A 153 -4.48 14.70 -5.29
N GLY A 154 -4.73 13.51 -4.77
CA GLY A 154 -5.33 13.40 -3.45
C GLY A 154 -5.09 12.08 -2.75
N HIS A 155 -5.65 12.02 -1.54
CA HIS A 155 -5.72 10.80 -0.76
C HIS A 155 -7.21 10.46 -0.60
N PHE A 156 -7.76 9.78 -1.61
CA PHE A 156 -9.20 9.62 -1.77
C PHE A 156 -9.69 8.22 -1.50
N GLU A 157 -10.92 8.14 -1.01
CA GLU A 157 -11.76 6.96 -1.08
C GLU A 157 -12.83 7.20 -2.15
N ILE A 158 -12.71 6.56 -3.32
CA ILE A 158 -13.63 6.72 -4.45
C ILE A 158 -14.30 5.39 -4.74
N SER A 159 -15.64 5.41 -4.82
CA SER A 159 -16.45 4.24 -5.12
C SER A 159 -16.12 3.64 -6.50
N GLY A 160 -16.13 2.31 -6.59
CA GLY A 160 -15.95 1.57 -7.83
C GLY A 160 -14.50 1.25 -8.20
N PHE A 161 -13.54 1.44 -7.30
CA PHE A 161 -12.15 0.99 -7.46
C PHE A 161 -11.81 -0.17 -6.52
N ALA A 162 -10.83 -0.98 -6.91
CA ALA A 162 -10.37 -2.09 -6.10
C ALA A 162 -9.44 -1.59 -4.97
N MET A 163 -9.81 -1.85 -3.71
CA MET A 163 -8.94 -1.62 -2.55
C MET A 163 -7.78 -2.60 -2.54
N TYR A 164 -8.10 -3.87 -2.85
CA TYR A 164 -7.17 -4.98 -2.99
C TYR A 164 -7.53 -5.77 -4.25
N ARG A 165 -6.64 -6.65 -4.68
CA ARG A 165 -6.89 -7.53 -5.80
C ARG A 165 -8.18 -8.35 -5.54
N GLY A 166 -9.17 -8.20 -6.43
CA GLY A 166 -10.47 -8.89 -6.34
C GLY A 166 -11.48 -8.28 -5.36
N MET A 167 -11.16 -7.19 -4.64
CA MET A 167 -12.06 -6.54 -3.70
C MET A 167 -12.33 -5.09 -4.08
N GLN A 168 -13.49 -4.82 -4.63
CA GLN A 168 -13.93 -3.49 -5.06
C GLN A 168 -14.64 -2.76 -3.91
N SER A 169 -14.31 -1.47 -3.69
CA SER A 169 -15.07 -0.62 -2.78
C SER A 169 -16.30 -0.05 -3.47
N ASN A 170 -17.44 -0.11 -2.79
CA ASN A 170 -18.67 0.57 -3.21
C ASN A 170 -18.98 1.81 -2.35
N GLU A 171 -18.08 2.14 -1.43
CA GLU A 171 -18.19 3.29 -0.54
C GLU A 171 -17.26 4.41 -1.02
N GLY A 172 -17.44 5.62 -0.47
CA GLY A 172 -16.60 6.77 -0.78
C GLY A 172 -17.23 7.80 -1.69
N LEU A 173 -16.40 8.63 -2.28
CA LEU A 173 -16.80 9.71 -3.18
C LEU A 173 -17.30 9.19 -4.52
N GLU A 174 -18.29 9.87 -5.10
CA GLU A 174 -18.77 9.58 -6.44
C GLU A 174 -17.74 10.02 -7.49
N LYS A 175 -17.50 9.19 -8.52
CA LYS A 175 -16.55 9.48 -9.62
C LYS A 175 -16.85 10.78 -10.35
N ASN A 176 -18.12 11.15 -10.50
CA ASN A 176 -18.55 12.35 -11.20
C ASN A 176 -18.05 13.67 -10.59
N LEU A 177 -17.62 13.66 -9.32
CA LEU A 177 -16.98 14.82 -8.70
C LEU A 177 -15.66 15.20 -9.36
N PHE A 178 -15.06 14.27 -10.08
CA PHE A 178 -13.76 14.41 -10.73
C PHE A 178 -13.83 14.63 -12.23
N ASP A 179 -15.02 14.62 -12.86
CA ASP A 179 -15.22 14.68 -14.33
C ASP A 179 -14.59 15.90 -14.99
N LYS A 180 -14.38 16.99 -14.25
CA LYS A 180 -13.78 18.22 -14.80
C LYS A 180 -12.26 18.16 -14.96
N PHE A 181 -11.59 17.24 -14.27
CA PHE A 181 -10.15 17.11 -14.36
C PHE A 181 -9.76 16.23 -15.53
N ASP A 182 -8.63 16.52 -16.17
CA ASP A 182 -8.08 15.67 -17.22
C ASP A 182 -7.49 14.39 -16.63
N LEU A 183 -6.83 14.52 -15.47
CA LEU A 183 -6.19 13.41 -14.74
C LEU A 183 -6.41 13.56 -13.25
N VAL A 184 -6.66 12.42 -12.60
CA VAL A 184 -6.76 12.32 -11.15
C VAL A 184 -5.82 11.23 -10.63
N PHE A 185 -4.95 11.56 -9.67
CA PHE A 185 -4.05 10.60 -9.02
C PHE A 185 -4.40 10.50 -7.54
N SER A 186 -4.46 9.28 -7.03
CA SER A 186 -4.81 9.04 -5.63
C SER A 186 -3.89 8.04 -4.96
N GLY A 187 -3.56 8.30 -3.68
CA GLY A 187 -3.17 7.31 -2.71
C GLY A 187 -4.36 6.59 -2.08
N HIS A 188 -4.19 6.04 -0.89
CA HIS A 188 -5.15 5.35 -0.04
C HIS A 188 -5.36 3.88 -0.40
N TYR A 189 -5.67 3.52 -1.64
CA TYR A 189 -5.77 2.12 -2.02
C TYR A 189 -4.40 1.59 -2.42
N HIS A 190 -3.93 0.56 -1.71
CA HIS A 190 -2.60 0.01 -1.91
C HIS A 190 -2.46 -0.75 -3.23
N HIS A 191 -3.56 -1.26 -3.78
CA HIS A 191 -3.58 -1.89 -5.09
C HIS A 191 -3.61 -0.84 -6.20
N ARG A 192 -2.63 -0.92 -7.12
CA ARG A 192 -2.58 -0.03 -8.29
C ARG A 192 -3.72 -0.35 -9.25
N ASN A 193 -4.57 0.66 -9.48
CA ASN A 193 -5.78 0.50 -10.28
C ASN A 193 -6.10 1.81 -11.04
N ASN A 194 -6.75 1.74 -12.18
CA ASN A 194 -7.21 2.93 -12.90
C ASN A 194 -8.36 2.61 -13.86
N ASP A 195 -9.08 3.65 -14.28
CA ASP A 195 -10.10 3.58 -15.33
C ASP A 195 -9.75 4.44 -16.58
N GLY A 196 -8.50 4.90 -16.67
CA GLY A 196 -8.01 5.77 -17.74
C GLY A 196 -8.10 7.26 -17.42
N HIS A 197 -8.84 7.65 -16.38
CA HIS A 197 -9.02 9.01 -15.91
C HIS A 197 -8.56 9.18 -14.45
N ILE A 198 -8.98 8.28 -13.59
CA ILE A 198 -8.62 8.22 -12.17
C ILE A 198 -7.62 7.08 -11.97
N PHE A 199 -6.49 7.38 -11.34
CA PHE A 199 -5.39 6.45 -11.09
C PHE A 199 -5.12 6.33 -9.59
N TYR A 200 -5.36 5.16 -9.02
CA TYR A 200 -4.79 4.76 -7.74
C TYR A 200 -3.38 4.26 -7.96
N LEU A 201 -2.41 4.91 -7.32
CA LEU A 201 -0.99 4.69 -7.60
C LEU A 201 -0.41 3.48 -6.86
N GLY A 202 -1.05 3.08 -5.76
CA GLY A 202 -0.60 1.98 -4.92
C GLY A 202 0.64 2.30 -4.09
N ASN A 203 0.88 1.50 -3.08
CA ASN A 203 2.04 1.65 -2.19
C ASN A 203 3.36 1.24 -2.87
N PRO A 204 4.51 1.75 -2.39
CA PRO A 204 5.79 1.58 -3.09
C PRO A 204 6.44 0.20 -2.89
N TYR A 205 5.99 -0.58 -1.92
CA TYR A 205 6.54 -1.88 -1.55
C TYR A 205 5.49 -2.74 -0.87
N GLU A 206 5.77 -4.04 -0.73
CA GLU A 206 4.88 -4.97 -0.05
C GLU A 206 4.82 -4.68 1.46
N LEU A 207 3.61 -4.54 2.02
CA LEU A 207 3.33 -4.34 3.44
C LEU A 207 2.65 -5.55 4.09
N THR A 208 1.85 -6.26 3.30
CA THR A 208 1.06 -7.41 3.73
C THR A 208 1.11 -8.54 2.71
N TRP A 209 0.65 -9.73 3.10
CA TRP A 209 0.52 -10.86 2.17
C TRP A 209 -0.47 -10.61 1.02
N GLN A 210 -1.38 -9.65 1.14
CA GLN A 210 -2.27 -9.25 0.04
C GLN A 210 -1.49 -8.57 -1.10
N ASP A 211 -0.32 -8.03 -0.79
CA ASP A 211 0.57 -7.37 -1.74
C ASP A 211 1.46 -8.36 -2.51
N TYR A 212 1.46 -9.63 -2.10
CA TYR A 212 2.25 -10.67 -2.75
C TYR A 212 1.92 -10.79 -4.24
N ASN A 213 2.97 -10.81 -5.06
CA ASN A 213 2.86 -10.90 -6.52
C ASN A 213 2.00 -9.79 -7.17
N ASP A 214 1.93 -8.61 -6.52
CA ASP A 214 1.30 -7.41 -7.03
C ASP A 214 2.37 -6.33 -7.26
N PRO A 215 2.58 -5.83 -8.50
CA PRO A 215 3.67 -4.90 -8.79
C PRO A 215 3.56 -3.62 -7.96
N ARG A 216 4.58 -3.33 -7.16
CA ARG A 216 4.72 -2.16 -6.29
C ARG A 216 5.76 -1.21 -6.85
N GLY A 217 5.69 0.06 -6.47
CA GLY A 217 6.65 1.05 -6.94
C GLY A 217 6.15 2.48 -6.79
N PHE A 218 6.69 3.38 -7.62
CA PHE A 218 6.30 4.77 -7.66
C PHE A 218 6.15 5.24 -9.11
N HIS A 219 5.83 6.51 -9.31
CA HIS A 219 5.57 7.01 -10.65
C HIS A 219 6.41 8.24 -10.97
N LEU A 220 6.81 8.39 -12.22
CA LEU A 220 7.26 9.64 -12.80
C LEU A 220 6.12 10.22 -13.64
N PHE A 221 5.80 11.48 -13.43
CA PHE A 221 4.79 12.19 -14.17
C PHE A 221 5.42 13.38 -14.91
N ASP A 222 5.20 13.45 -16.20
CA ASP A 222 5.62 14.60 -16.99
C ASP A 222 4.48 15.62 -17.06
N CYS A 223 4.71 16.80 -16.46
CA CYS A 223 3.70 17.85 -16.39
C CYS A 223 3.31 18.43 -17.74
N GLU A 224 4.21 18.38 -18.73
CA GLU A 224 3.97 18.92 -20.07
C GLU A 224 3.22 17.92 -20.96
N THR A 225 3.72 16.67 -21.04
CA THR A 225 3.14 15.64 -21.92
C THR A 225 1.98 14.89 -21.28
N ARG A 226 1.77 15.03 -19.97
CA ARG A 226 0.76 14.32 -19.18
C ARG A 226 1.02 12.81 -19.10
N GLU A 227 2.23 12.36 -19.44
CA GLU A 227 2.59 10.95 -19.37
C GLU A 227 2.89 10.52 -17.94
N LEU A 228 2.24 9.45 -17.50
CA LEU A 228 2.49 8.79 -16.21
C LEU A 228 3.26 7.48 -16.45
N GLN A 229 4.50 7.41 -15.97
CA GLN A 229 5.37 6.25 -16.07
C GLN A 229 5.47 5.54 -14.73
N PHE A 230 5.11 4.27 -14.67
CA PHE A 230 5.31 3.44 -13.49
C PHE A 230 6.76 2.94 -13.39
N ILE A 231 7.37 3.11 -12.22
CA ILE A 231 8.71 2.60 -11.88
C ILE A 231 8.53 1.47 -10.86
N GLN A 232 8.78 0.26 -11.29
CA GLN A 232 8.57 -0.91 -10.47
C GLN A 232 9.67 -1.08 -9.42
N ASN A 233 9.26 -1.37 -8.19
CA ASN A 233 10.13 -1.91 -7.14
C ASN A 233 10.36 -3.41 -7.40
N ASN A 234 11.60 -3.79 -7.66
CA ASN A 234 11.95 -5.19 -7.91
C ASN A 234 12.28 -5.97 -6.62
N TYR A 235 12.33 -5.29 -5.47
CA TYR A 235 12.51 -5.94 -4.18
C TYR A 235 11.18 -6.49 -3.69
N ARG A 236 11.19 -7.73 -3.19
CA ARG A 236 10.01 -8.42 -2.67
C ARG A 236 10.25 -8.82 -1.23
N MET A 237 9.22 -8.73 -0.42
CA MET A 237 9.23 -9.08 1.00
C MET A 237 8.67 -10.48 1.22
N PHE A 238 7.73 -10.90 0.37
CA PHE A 238 6.99 -12.13 0.51
C PHE A 238 7.26 -13.10 -0.63
N GLU A 239 7.36 -14.41 -0.31
CA GLU A 239 7.43 -15.47 -1.30
C GLU A 239 6.58 -16.66 -0.87
N ARG A 240 5.80 -17.20 -1.82
CA ARG A 240 5.04 -18.43 -1.66
C ARG A 240 5.78 -19.58 -2.37
N ILE A 241 6.09 -20.61 -1.61
CA ILE A 241 6.77 -21.80 -2.10
C ILE A 241 5.84 -23.00 -1.91
N GLU A 242 5.71 -23.83 -2.93
CA GLU A 242 4.96 -25.07 -2.84
C GLU A 242 5.94 -26.25 -2.67
N TYR A 243 5.64 -27.14 -1.73
CA TYR A 243 6.34 -28.39 -1.56
C TYR A 243 5.43 -29.55 -1.98
N ASN A 244 5.89 -30.33 -2.94
CA ASN A 244 5.21 -31.52 -3.41
C ASN A 244 6.24 -32.62 -3.73
N ASP A 245 6.32 -33.66 -2.90
CA ASP A 245 7.29 -34.76 -3.10
C ASP A 245 6.88 -35.80 -4.14
N LYS A 246 5.70 -35.63 -4.73
CA LYS A 246 5.23 -36.43 -5.90
C LYS A 246 5.59 -35.77 -7.24
N ASP A 247 6.05 -34.55 -7.24
CA ASP A 247 6.44 -33.88 -8.48
C ASP A 247 7.67 -34.54 -9.11
N SER A 248 7.65 -34.63 -10.43
CA SER A 248 8.78 -35.17 -11.20
C SER A 248 10.00 -34.23 -11.21
N GLU A 249 9.74 -32.91 -11.07
CA GLU A 249 10.75 -31.85 -11.01
C GLU A 249 10.55 -31.03 -9.74
N PRO A 250 11.20 -31.41 -8.62
CA PRO A 250 11.11 -30.65 -7.38
C PRO A 250 11.74 -29.27 -7.55
N LEU A 251 11.16 -28.27 -6.88
CA LEU A 251 11.66 -26.89 -6.88
C LEU A 251 13.12 -26.84 -6.40
N ASP A 252 14.01 -26.29 -7.22
CA ASP A 252 15.38 -26.05 -6.85
C ASP A 252 15.52 -24.74 -6.07
N LEU A 253 15.61 -24.85 -4.74
CA LEU A 253 15.79 -23.70 -3.85
C LEU A 253 17.10 -22.93 -4.11
N ASP A 254 18.09 -23.52 -4.80
CA ASP A 254 19.36 -22.84 -5.05
C ASP A 254 19.23 -21.73 -6.10
N THR A 255 18.19 -21.77 -6.92
CA THR A 255 17.89 -20.73 -7.90
C THR A 255 17.19 -19.51 -7.31
N LEU A 256 16.71 -19.58 -6.04
CA LEU A 256 15.92 -18.55 -5.40
C LEU A 256 16.80 -17.74 -4.42
N ASP A 257 16.71 -16.42 -4.50
CA ASP A 257 17.18 -15.51 -3.46
C ASP A 257 16.04 -15.24 -2.47
N LEU A 258 16.11 -15.92 -1.31
CA LEU A 258 15.07 -15.88 -0.28
C LEU A 258 15.56 -15.18 1.00
N LYS A 259 16.75 -14.58 0.94
CA LYS A 259 17.36 -13.95 2.09
C LYS A 259 16.47 -12.79 2.60
N ASP A 260 16.28 -12.75 3.90
CA ASP A 260 15.50 -11.73 4.63
C ASP A 260 13.99 -11.69 4.26
N MET A 261 13.48 -12.65 3.45
CA MET A 261 12.08 -12.72 3.04
C MET A 261 11.20 -13.48 4.02
N TYR A 262 9.90 -13.16 4.00
CA TYR A 262 8.85 -13.93 4.67
C TYR A 262 8.34 -15.00 3.69
N ILE A 263 8.40 -16.26 4.10
CA ILE A 263 8.07 -17.40 3.24
C ILE A 263 6.78 -18.07 3.73
N LYS A 264 5.83 -18.27 2.81
CA LYS A 264 4.72 -19.22 2.96
C LYS A 264 5.08 -20.50 2.24
N LEU A 265 5.32 -21.57 3.00
CA LEU A 265 5.52 -22.89 2.44
C LEU A 265 4.20 -23.67 2.46
N VAL A 266 3.60 -23.84 1.28
CA VAL A 266 2.38 -24.64 1.08
C VAL A 266 2.79 -26.09 0.83
N VAL A 267 2.38 -26.99 1.71
CA VAL A 267 2.69 -28.41 1.61
C VAL A 267 1.54 -29.15 0.93
N VAL A 268 1.70 -29.44 -0.35
CA VAL A 268 0.68 -30.14 -1.16
C VAL A 268 0.75 -31.66 -0.95
N ASN A 269 1.95 -32.25 -1.04
CA ASN A 269 2.18 -33.66 -0.75
C ASN A 269 3.45 -33.84 0.07
N LYS A 270 3.34 -34.61 1.16
CA LYS A 270 4.43 -34.95 2.09
C LYS A 270 4.41 -36.44 2.37
N THR A 271 4.80 -37.24 1.40
CA THR A 271 4.82 -38.72 1.50
C THR A 271 6.17 -39.23 2.07
N ASP A 272 7.24 -38.47 1.87
CA ASP A 272 8.59 -38.76 2.38
C ASP A 272 9.03 -37.68 3.39
N PHE A 273 8.88 -37.98 4.68
CA PHE A 273 9.25 -37.07 5.76
C PHE A 273 10.73 -36.70 5.76
N TYR A 274 11.62 -37.60 5.34
CA TYR A 274 13.05 -37.31 5.29
C TYR A 274 13.39 -36.30 4.20
N LYS A 275 12.74 -36.39 3.03
CA LYS A 275 12.88 -35.38 1.97
C LYS A 275 12.36 -34.03 2.42
N PHE A 276 11.21 -34.02 3.10
CA PHE A 276 10.62 -32.81 3.65
C PHE A 276 11.55 -32.13 4.65
N ASP A 277 12.12 -32.87 5.62
CA ASP A 277 13.03 -32.33 6.61
C ASP A 277 14.31 -31.74 5.97
N LYS A 278 14.81 -32.38 4.93
CA LYS A 278 15.94 -31.85 4.14
C LYS A 278 15.55 -30.56 3.42
N PHE A 279 14.37 -30.51 2.83
CA PHE A 279 13.88 -29.32 2.15
C PHE A 279 13.72 -28.15 3.13
N ILE A 280 13.12 -28.37 4.28
CA ILE A 280 12.98 -27.37 5.34
C ILE A 280 14.33 -26.89 5.83
N SER A 281 15.28 -27.81 6.08
CA SER A 281 16.63 -27.44 6.50
C SER A 281 17.34 -26.58 5.44
N LYS A 282 17.18 -26.92 4.16
CA LYS A 282 17.74 -26.12 3.04
C LYS A 282 17.10 -24.73 2.99
N LEU A 283 15.78 -24.65 3.21
CA LEU A 283 15.03 -23.38 3.20
C LEU A 283 15.48 -22.45 4.35
N TYR A 284 15.64 -22.98 5.57
CA TYR A 284 16.20 -22.22 6.70
C TYR A 284 17.62 -21.70 6.43
N ASN A 285 18.45 -22.53 5.76
CA ASN A 285 19.82 -22.12 5.40
C ASN A 285 19.90 -21.00 4.34
N LYS A 286 18.79 -20.67 3.68
CA LYS A 286 18.70 -19.50 2.77
C LYS A 286 18.66 -18.17 3.50
N GLY A 287 18.53 -18.17 4.84
CA GLY A 287 18.47 -16.95 5.64
C GLY A 287 17.15 -16.19 5.52
N CYS A 288 16.05 -16.90 5.32
CA CYS A 288 14.71 -16.32 5.35
C CYS A 288 14.43 -15.68 6.72
N HIS A 289 13.66 -14.59 6.73
CA HIS A 289 13.27 -13.92 7.98
C HIS A 289 12.28 -14.78 8.77
N GLU A 290 11.28 -15.32 8.09
CA GLU A 290 10.25 -16.18 8.67
C GLU A 290 9.80 -17.24 7.66
N ILE A 291 9.51 -18.44 8.14
CA ILE A 291 8.94 -19.52 7.33
C ILE A 291 7.65 -19.99 8.00
N LYS A 292 6.51 -19.74 7.36
CA LYS A 292 5.21 -20.26 7.79
C LYS A 292 4.84 -21.45 6.94
N ILE A 293 4.68 -22.60 7.57
CA ILE A 293 4.30 -23.85 6.93
C ILE A 293 2.78 -23.96 6.96
N ILE A 294 2.18 -24.16 5.79
CA ILE A 294 0.73 -24.34 5.61
C ILE A 294 0.53 -25.72 4.97
N GLU A 295 -0.16 -26.62 5.67
CA GLU A 295 -0.56 -27.90 5.08
C GLU A 295 -1.83 -27.68 4.27
N ASP A 296 -1.78 -28.01 2.98
CA ASP A 296 -2.93 -27.93 2.11
C ASP A 296 -3.87 -29.09 2.42
N MET A 297 -5.03 -28.79 2.99
CA MET A 297 -6.07 -29.76 3.33
C MET A 297 -7.17 -29.84 2.25
N SER A 298 -6.95 -29.28 1.06
CA SER A 298 -7.96 -29.22 -0.01
C SER A 298 -8.40 -30.62 -0.49
N GLU A 299 -7.56 -31.66 -0.36
CA GLU A 299 -7.93 -33.04 -0.69
C GLU A 299 -9.01 -33.64 0.24
N PHE A 300 -9.29 -33.01 1.39
CA PHE A 300 -10.33 -33.46 2.33
C PHE A 300 -11.70 -32.80 2.11
N ASN A 301 -11.80 -31.87 1.20
CA ASN A 301 -13.05 -31.23 0.81
C ASN A 301 -13.51 -31.77 -0.57
N ASP A 302 -14.20 -32.90 -0.59
CA ASP A 302 -14.98 -33.37 -1.75
C ASP A 302 -16.17 -32.41 -2.00
N GLY A 303 -15.93 -31.28 -2.59
CA GLY A 303 -16.98 -30.34 -2.99
C GLY A 303 -16.40 -29.12 -3.66
N GLU A 304 -16.76 -28.93 -4.91
CA GLU A 304 -16.48 -27.80 -5.78
C GLU A 304 -16.28 -26.45 -5.05
N ILE A 305 -15.04 -26.10 -4.78
CA ILE A 305 -14.68 -24.73 -4.36
C ILE A 305 -13.66 -24.22 -5.37
N GLY A 306 -14.19 -23.58 -6.41
CA GLY A 306 -13.43 -23.00 -7.51
C GLY A 306 -12.88 -21.60 -7.25
N GLU A 307 -12.56 -21.23 -6.01
CA GLU A 307 -11.85 -19.98 -5.70
C GLU A 307 -10.80 -20.26 -4.62
N GLU A 308 -9.58 -19.75 -4.82
CA GLU A 308 -8.50 -19.80 -3.82
C GLU A 308 -8.96 -19.09 -2.54
N ILE A 309 -9.43 -19.87 -1.57
CA ILE A 309 -9.75 -19.34 -0.25
C ILE A 309 -8.43 -18.94 0.40
N ASN A 310 -8.19 -17.65 0.53
CA ASN A 310 -7.10 -17.15 1.36
C ASN A 310 -7.48 -17.33 2.84
N LEU A 311 -7.15 -18.48 3.41
CA LEU A 311 -7.44 -18.85 4.82
C LEU A 311 -6.84 -17.85 5.85
N GLU A 312 -5.99 -16.94 5.40
CA GLU A 312 -5.39 -15.90 6.25
C GLU A 312 -6.15 -14.57 6.21
N ASP A 313 -7.04 -14.38 5.25
CA ASP A 313 -7.96 -13.26 5.32
C ASP A 313 -9.14 -13.64 6.23
N THR A 314 -9.11 -13.11 7.44
CA THR A 314 -10.17 -13.32 8.43
C THR A 314 -11.55 -13.01 7.86
N LEU A 315 -11.67 -12.01 6.97
CA LEU A 315 -12.92 -11.64 6.32
C LEU A 315 -13.39 -12.72 5.32
N SER A 316 -12.48 -13.31 4.55
CA SER A 316 -12.82 -14.43 3.65
C SER A 316 -13.29 -15.65 4.44
N VAL A 317 -12.58 -16.01 5.51
CA VAL A 317 -12.97 -17.12 6.40
C VAL A 317 -14.34 -16.86 7.01
N LEU A 318 -14.60 -15.66 7.53
CA LEU A 318 -15.89 -15.27 8.10
C LEU A 318 -16.99 -15.28 7.05
N SER A 319 -16.73 -14.79 5.83
CA SER A 319 -17.71 -14.80 4.74
C SER A 319 -18.10 -16.21 4.34
N HIS A 320 -17.12 -17.13 4.19
CA HIS A 320 -17.40 -18.54 3.89
C HIS A 320 -18.14 -19.24 5.04
N TYR A 321 -17.77 -18.92 6.29
CA TYR A 321 -18.51 -19.45 7.45
C TYR A 321 -19.98 -19.01 7.43
N ILE A 322 -20.26 -17.74 7.12
CA ILE A 322 -21.64 -17.22 7.00
C ILE A 322 -22.37 -17.93 5.85
N ASP A 323 -21.69 -18.21 4.72
CA ASP A 323 -22.31 -18.94 3.60
C ASP A 323 -22.68 -20.38 3.96
N SER A 324 -21.88 -21.02 4.82
CA SER A 324 -22.10 -22.40 5.27
C SER A 324 -23.21 -22.58 6.31
N ILE A 325 -23.61 -21.51 7.00
CA ILE A 325 -24.66 -21.59 8.05
C ILE A 325 -26.03 -21.65 7.39
N GLU A 326 -26.87 -22.60 7.80
CA GLU A 326 -28.31 -22.58 7.50
C GLU A 326 -29.02 -21.57 8.42
N THR A 327 -29.50 -20.47 7.87
CA THR A 327 -30.17 -19.40 8.61
C THR A 327 -31.20 -18.70 7.75
N ASP A 328 -32.27 -18.22 8.36
CA ASP A 328 -33.30 -17.38 7.72
C ASP A 328 -32.91 -15.89 7.61
N VAL A 329 -31.73 -15.53 8.13
CA VAL A 329 -31.21 -14.15 8.07
C VAL A 329 -30.52 -13.88 6.73
N ASP A 330 -30.69 -12.66 6.21
CA ASP A 330 -30.02 -12.21 5.00
C ASP A 330 -28.48 -12.28 5.18
N LYS A 331 -27.86 -13.25 4.53
CA LYS A 331 -26.41 -13.51 4.64
C LYS A 331 -25.56 -12.35 4.16
N GLU A 332 -25.98 -11.61 3.13
CA GLU A 332 -25.24 -10.45 2.62
C GLU A 332 -25.27 -9.29 3.63
N HIS A 333 -26.38 -9.11 4.31
CA HIS A 333 -26.46 -8.13 5.39
C HIS A 333 -25.54 -8.51 6.57
N VAL A 334 -25.49 -9.78 6.93
CA VAL A 334 -24.59 -10.29 7.98
C VAL A 334 -23.12 -10.12 7.58
N LYS A 335 -22.74 -10.43 6.33
CA LYS A 335 -21.37 -10.22 5.82
C LYS A 335 -20.98 -8.75 5.87
N THR A 336 -21.86 -7.86 5.44
CA THR A 336 -21.62 -6.40 5.49
C THR A 336 -21.41 -5.93 6.92
N TYR A 337 -22.25 -6.37 7.85
CA TYR A 337 -22.11 -6.02 9.26
C TYR A 337 -20.81 -6.57 9.88
N MET A 338 -20.45 -7.81 9.56
CA MET A 338 -19.19 -8.43 10.01
C MET A 338 -17.97 -7.71 9.45
N ARG A 339 -17.99 -7.28 8.18
CA ARG A 339 -16.93 -6.46 7.60
C ARG A 339 -16.75 -5.14 8.34
N THR A 340 -17.86 -4.45 8.63
CA THR A 340 -17.83 -3.20 9.40
C THR A 340 -17.22 -3.42 10.78
N LEU A 341 -17.68 -4.44 11.52
CA LEU A 341 -17.15 -4.77 12.84
C LEU A 341 -15.67 -5.18 12.80
N TYR A 342 -15.26 -5.95 11.78
CA TYR A 342 -13.86 -6.33 11.62
C TYR A 342 -12.98 -5.12 11.33
N THR A 343 -13.43 -4.23 10.43
CA THR A 343 -12.73 -2.99 10.13
C THR A 343 -12.63 -2.10 11.36
N GLU A 344 -13.71 -1.97 12.14
CA GLU A 344 -13.68 -1.26 13.42
C GLU A 344 -12.72 -1.93 14.41
N ALA A 345 -12.74 -3.25 14.54
CA ALA A 345 -11.88 -3.99 15.46
C ALA A 345 -10.40 -3.88 15.10
N VAL A 346 -10.06 -3.96 13.82
CA VAL A 346 -8.67 -3.77 13.34
C VAL A 346 -8.20 -2.33 13.54
N ASN A 347 -9.13 -1.37 13.48
CA ASN A 347 -8.83 0.05 13.73
C ASN A 347 -8.95 0.46 15.23
N ILE A 348 -9.38 -0.44 16.11
CA ILE A 348 -9.27 -0.26 17.57
C ILE A 348 -7.85 -0.64 17.95
N GLU A 349 -6.97 0.34 18.00
CA GLU A 349 -5.65 0.19 18.62
C GLU A 349 -5.86 -0.03 20.14
N VAL A 350 -5.38 -1.16 20.65
CA VAL A 350 -5.31 -1.46 22.08
C VAL A 350 -4.15 -0.68 22.70
#